data_1b4bad51fa292fa02339b3d0c0a58c3d
#
_entry.id   1b4bad51fa292fa02339b3d0c0a58c3d
#
_cell.length_a   1.000
_cell.length_b   1.000
_cell.length_c   1.000
_cell.angle_alpha   90.00
_cell.angle_beta   90.00
_cell.angle_gamma   90.00
#
_symmetry.space_group_name_H-M   'P 1'
#
loop_
_entity.id
_entity.type
_entity.pdbx_description
1 polymer ?
#
loop_
_entity_poly.entity_id
_entity_poly.type
_entity_poly.pdbx_seq_one_letter_code
_entity_poly.pdbx_strand_id
1 'polypeptide(L)'
;TAQIQGLVGEDAPVFPVNNKSGDGISQLKNYLLNEAMAQDSKSEQGHFRLSIDRKFLLNGIGLVTTGTVISGRISEGDSLILLPHRKDVRVRAIHAQNRKSSIGQIGERCALQISGIEKKDISRGDWLSACAQTPSTNRINVRLEISRHLSFTLKHLCPIKLFIGAKLISAKLYLLERKKDGNFLKAATSVFAQIIIDGQISCCSGDRFIIRDDSELVTLGGGSVIDPFAEYSPKFDDDDRNYLLALEMPTILQKLERLVVDQKCLVNLSEFEVAQNLREQDLDDLLGVKSMQD
;
A
#
# COMPACT_ATOMS: atom_id res chain seq x y z
N THR A 1 -7.11 0.57 28.34
CA THR A 1 -5.94 1.32 27.82
C THR A 1 -4.82 0.36 27.39
N ALA A 2 -4.40 -0.59 28.26
CA ALA A 2 -3.33 -1.56 27.96
C ALA A 2 -3.61 -2.43 26.70
N GLN A 3 -4.85 -2.84 26.47
CA GLN A 3 -5.25 -3.60 25.27
C GLN A 3 -5.09 -2.80 23.98
N ILE A 4 -5.38 -1.50 24.01
CA ILE A 4 -5.26 -0.63 22.83
C ILE A 4 -3.80 -0.32 22.56
N GLN A 5 -3.03 0.03 23.58
CA GLN A 5 -1.58 0.29 23.44
C GLN A 5 -0.82 -0.91 22.91
N GLY A 6 -1.22 -2.12 23.30
CA GLY A 6 -0.66 -3.34 22.73
C GLY A 6 -0.90 -3.55 21.24
N LEU A 7 -1.95 -2.96 20.67
CA LEU A 7 -2.27 -3.07 19.23
C LEU A 7 -1.60 -1.98 18.38
N VAL A 8 -1.42 -0.78 18.92
CA VAL A 8 -0.95 0.39 18.16
C VAL A 8 0.47 0.85 18.52
N GLY A 9 1.11 0.22 19.51
CA GLY A 9 2.42 0.57 20.06
C GLY A 9 2.32 1.17 21.46
N GLU A 10 3.33 0.89 22.28
CA GLU A 10 3.36 1.34 23.69
C GLU A 10 3.43 2.86 23.83
N ASP A 11 4.03 3.52 22.83
CA ASP A 11 4.21 4.97 22.79
C ASP A 11 3.02 5.72 22.16
N ALA A 12 2.00 5.02 21.69
CA ALA A 12 0.85 5.66 21.07
C ALA A 12 0.04 6.45 22.11
N PRO A 13 -0.20 7.75 21.92
CA PRO A 13 -0.98 8.54 22.85
C PRO A 13 -2.44 8.09 22.87
N VAL A 14 -3.01 7.99 24.07
CA VAL A 14 -4.40 7.59 24.28
C VAL A 14 -5.16 8.72 24.96
N PHE A 15 -6.22 9.18 24.32
CA PHE A 15 -7.07 10.27 24.79
C PHE A 15 -8.43 9.73 25.22
N PRO A 16 -8.77 9.71 26.52
CA PRO A 16 -10.13 9.46 26.96
C PRO A 16 -10.99 10.68 26.60
N VAL A 17 -12.07 10.44 25.84
CA VAL A 17 -13.00 11.50 25.43
C VAL A 17 -14.43 11.14 25.75
N ASN A 18 -15.24 12.15 26.09
CA ASN A 18 -16.67 12.02 26.28
C ASN A 18 -17.41 12.96 25.31
N ASN A 19 -18.09 12.39 24.29
CA ASN A 19 -18.79 13.16 23.28
C ASN A 19 -20.02 13.92 23.80
N LYS A 20 -20.55 13.57 24.98
CA LYS A 20 -21.71 14.26 25.58
C LYS A 20 -21.29 15.45 26.42
N SER A 21 -20.26 15.30 27.26
CA SER A 21 -19.76 16.38 28.12
C SER A 21 -18.72 17.27 27.44
N GLY A 22 -18.06 16.77 26.39
CA GLY A 22 -16.94 17.46 25.73
C GLY A 22 -15.58 17.24 26.39
N ASP A 23 -15.54 16.45 27.49
CA ASP A 23 -14.29 16.17 28.20
C ASP A 23 -13.27 15.50 27.30
N GLY A 24 -12.02 15.95 27.36
CA GLY A 24 -10.90 15.42 26.60
C GLY A 24 -10.86 15.81 25.10
N ILE A 25 -11.96 16.34 24.53
CA ILE A 25 -12.02 16.68 23.09
C ILE A 25 -11.03 17.77 22.73
N SER A 26 -10.89 18.81 23.55
CA SER A 26 -9.94 19.90 23.30
C SER A 26 -8.49 19.42 23.31
N GLN A 27 -8.13 18.50 24.20
CA GLN A 27 -6.79 17.92 24.26
C GLN A 27 -6.49 17.09 23.01
N LEU A 28 -7.41 16.22 22.59
CA LEU A 28 -7.29 15.44 21.36
C LEU A 28 -7.18 16.36 20.14
N LYS A 29 -8.01 17.41 20.05
CA LYS A 29 -7.97 18.36 18.94
C LYS A 29 -6.62 19.08 18.84
N ASN A 30 -6.10 19.57 19.96
CA ASN A 30 -4.80 20.26 19.99
C ASN A 30 -3.66 19.32 19.61
N TYR A 31 -3.68 18.07 20.08
CA TYR A 31 -2.72 17.06 19.68
C TYR A 31 -2.75 16.83 18.16
N LEU A 32 -3.94 16.59 17.59
CA LEU A 32 -4.10 16.36 16.15
C LEU A 32 -3.65 17.57 15.30
N LEU A 33 -3.92 18.79 15.77
CA LEU A 33 -3.47 20.00 15.08
C LEU A 33 -1.94 20.13 15.10
N ASN A 34 -1.30 19.86 16.23
CA ASN A 34 0.16 19.89 16.35
C ASN A 34 0.81 18.82 15.46
N GLU A 35 0.29 17.59 15.45
CA GLU A 35 0.76 16.53 14.55
C GLU A 35 0.60 16.91 13.09
N ALA A 36 -0.54 17.50 12.71
CA ALA A 36 -0.78 17.94 11.35
C ALA A 36 0.17 19.06 10.90
N MET A 37 0.55 19.96 11.80
CA MET A 37 1.52 21.03 11.53
C MET A 37 2.96 20.53 11.48
N ALA A 38 3.28 19.47 12.21
CA ALA A 38 4.60 18.86 12.23
C ALA A 38 4.88 17.94 11.05
N GLN A 39 3.84 17.53 10.32
CA GLN A 39 4.02 16.70 9.14
C GLN A 39 4.31 17.56 7.91
N ASP A 40 5.40 17.24 7.23
CA ASP A 40 5.66 17.79 5.90
C ASP A 40 4.52 17.44 4.95
N SER A 41 4.19 18.36 4.04
CA SER A 41 3.23 18.10 2.98
C SER A 41 3.70 16.88 2.18
N LYS A 42 2.82 15.88 2.03
CA LYS A 42 3.15 14.72 1.20
C LYS A 42 3.45 15.20 -0.21
N SER A 43 4.57 14.75 -0.75
CA SER A 43 4.94 15.04 -2.13
C SER A 43 3.87 14.51 -3.10
N GLU A 44 3.49 15.32 -4.09
CA GLU A 44 2.60 14.89 -5.19
C GLU A 44 3.30 13.95 -6.20
N GLN A 45 4.50 13.48 -5.87
CA GLN A 45 5.27 12.57 -6.71
C GLN A 45 4.52 11.27 -6.96
N GLY A 46 4.83 10.65 -8.10
CA GLY A 46 4.28 9.39 -8.52
C GLY A 46 2.94 9.50 -9.25
N HIS A 47 2.55 8.38 -9.83
CA HIS A 47 1.27 8.24 -10.51
C HIS A 47 0.11 8.32 -9.50
N PHE A 48 -1.03 8.85 -9.97
CA PHE A 48 -2.26 8.84 -9.18
C PHE A 48 -2.67 7.41 -8.86
N ARG A 49 -2.98 7.18 -7.57
CA ARG A 49 -3.55 5.92 -7.06
C ARG A 49 -4.61 6.19 -6.02
N LEU A 50 -5.79 5.58 -6.19
CA LEU A 50 -6.90 5.63 -5.24
C LEU A 50 -7.39 4.21 -4.94
N SER A 51 -7.40 3.83 -3.66
CA SER A 51 -7.98 2.56 -3.20
C SER A 51 -9.49 2.70 -3.02
N ILE A 52 -10.26 1.95 -3.79
CA ILE A 52 -11.73 2.00 -3.77
C ILE A 52 -12.26 1.34 -2.50
N ASP A 53 -12.95 2.09 -1.66
CA ASP A 53 -13.61 1.57 -0.46
C ASP A 53 -15.12 1.35 -0.64
N ARG A 54 -15.78 2.15 -1.49
CA ARG A 54 -17.21 2.03 -1.81
C ARG A 54 -17.48 2.36 -3.27
N LYS A 55 -18.60 1.81 -3.77
CA LYS A 55 -19.15 2.09 -5.10
C LYS A 55 -20.66 2.29 -5.05
N PHE A 56 -21.16 3.30 -5.74
CA PHE A 56 -22.57 3.65 -5.80
C PHE A 56 -23.01 3.82 -7.24
N LEU A 57 -24.25 3.46 -7.54
CA LEU A 57 -24.92 3.88 -8.76
C LEU A 57 -26.00 4.90 -8.34
N LEU A 58 -25.81 6.15 -8.75
CA LEU A 58 -26.70 7.25 -8.40
C LEU A 58 -27.55 7.64 -9.62
N ASN A 59 -28.87 7.72 -9.42
CA ASN A 59 -29.80 8.09 -10.50
C ASN A 59 -29.44 9.49 -11.03
N GLY A 60 -29.34 9.61 -12.36
CA GLY A 60 -29.02 10.86 -13.04
C GLY A 60 -27.53 11.25 -13.01
N ILE A 61 -26.71 10.61 -12.18
CA ILE A 61 -25.27 10.89 -12.06
C ILE A 61 -24.45 9.74 -12.66
N GLY A 62 -24.84 8.49 -12.41
CA GLY A 62 -24.10 7.33 -12.87
C GLY A 62 -23.26 6.66 -11.78
N LEU A 63 -22.18 6.03 -12.19
CA LEU A 63 -21.30 5.27 -11.31
C LEU A 63 -20.33 6.19 -10.56
N VAL A 64 -20.34 6.10 -9.24
CA VAL A 64 -19.45 6.84 -8.34
C VAL A 64 -18.68 5.86 -7.48
N THR A 65 -17.37 6.04 -7.40
CA THR A 65 -16.47 5.32 -6.48
C THR A 65 -15.91 6.28 -5.45
N THR A 66 -15.70 5.80 -4.24
CA THR A 66 -15.04 6.57 -3.19
C THR A 66 -13.79 5.86 -2.70
N GLY A 67 -12.83 6.65 -2.24
CA GLY A 67 -11.58 6.14 -1.69
C GLY A 67 -10.65 7.26 -1.24
N THR A 68 -9.51 6.87 -0.68
CA THR A 68 -8.44 7.80 -0.33
C THR A 68 -7.40 7.81 -1.45
N VAL A 69 -6.98 8.99 -1.86
CA VAL A 69 -5.85 9.18 -2.78
C VAL A 69 -4.56 8.91 -2.01
N ILE A 70 -3.84 7.89 -2.43
CA ILE A 70 -2.61 7.43 -1.77
C ILE A 70 -1.38 8.10 -2.37
N SER A 71 -1.43 8.43 -3.67
CA SER A 71 -0.34 9.10 -4.39
C SER A 71 -0.87 9.91 -5.56
N GLY A 72 -0.08 10.88 -5.99
CA GLY A 72 -0.33 11.68 -7.17
C GLY A 72 -1.56 12.57 -7.10
N ARG A 73 -2.01 12.99 -8.27
CA ARG A 73 -3.12 13.94 -8.46
C ARG A 73 -3.94 13.53 -9.68
N ILE A 74 -5.23 13.84 -9.67
CA ILE A 74 -6.19 13.58 -10.74
C ILE A 74 -7.03 14.82 -11.04
N SER A 75 -7.40 15.00 -12.29
CA SER A 75 -8.29 16.07 -12.78
C SER A 75 -9.55 15.52 -13.42
N GLU A 76 -10.59 16.32 -13.48
CA GLU A 76 -11.78 15.98 -14.26
C GLU A 76 -11.39 15.81 -15.74
N GLY A 77 -11.89 14.74 -16.37
CA GLY A 77 -11.57 14.37 -17.75
C GLY A 77 -10.39 13.43 -17.92
N ASP A 78 -9.61 13.17 -16.88
CA ASP A 78 -8.48 12.25 -16.96
C ASP A 78 -8.93 10.80 -17.18
N SER A 79 -8.05 10.02 -17.79
CA SER A 79 -8.21 8.59 -17.97
C SER A 79 -7.42 7.84 -16.90
N LEU A 80 -8.05 6.81 -16.34
CA LEU A 80 -7.47 5.92 -15.35
C LEU A 80 -7.67 4.47 -15.78
N ILE A 81 -7.02 3.58 -15.09
CA ILE A 81 -7.21 2.15 -15.21
C ILE A 81 -7.74 1.57 -13.89
N LEU A 82 -8.78 0.74 -13.99
CA LEU A 82 -9.24 -0.08 -12.89
C LEU A 82 -8.36 -1.31 -12.76
N LEU A 83 -7.65 -1.44 -11.66
CA LEU A 83 -6.78 -2.57 -11.33
C LEU A 83 -7.39 -3.47 -10.25
N PRO A 84 -7.15 -4.77 -10.29
CA PRO A 84 -6.29 -5.53 -11.20
C PRO A 84 -6.92 -5.88 -12.56
N HIS A 85 -8.14 -5.49 -12.84
CA HIS A 85 -8.93 -5.91 -14.01
C HIS A 85 -8.46 -5.30 -15.33
N ARG A 86 -7.61 -4.28 -15.31
CA ARG A 86 -7.05 -3.56 -16.46
C ARG A 86 -8.13 -2.99 -17.41
N LYS A 87 -9.17 -2.36 -16.83
CA LYS A 87 -10.26 -1.71 -17.58
C LYS A 87 -10.09 -0.20 -17.60
N ASP A 88 -10.23 0.40 -18.76
CA ASP A 88 -10.16 1.85 -18.92
C ASP A 88 -11.35 2.54 -18.27
N VAL A 89 -11.06 3.62 -17.58
CA VAL A 89 -12.02 4.42 -16.83
C VAL A 89 -11.77 5.89 -17.11
N ARG A 90 -12.84 6.66 -17.33
CA ARG A 90 -12.74 8.11 -17.47
C ARG A 90 -13.39 8.83 -16.28
N VAL A 91 -12.69 9.79 -15.70
CA VAL A 91 -13.19 10.63 -14.60
C VAL A 91 -14.11 11.70 -15.19
N ARG A 92 -15.34 11.82 -14.68
CA ARG A 92 -16.35 12.76 -15.14
C ARG A 92 -16.57 13.93 -14.18
N ALA A 93 -16.45 13.67 -12.89
CA ALA A 93 -16.54 14.69 -11.86
C ALA A 93 -15.80 14.22 -10.60
N ILE A 94 -15.35 15.16 -9.82
CA ILE A 94 -14.61 14.94 -8.58
C ILE A 94 -15.29 15.67 -7.42
N HIS A 95 -15.43 15.00 -6.30
CA HIS A 95 -15.73 15.57 -5.01
C HIS A 95 -14.59 15.23 -4.06
N ALA A 96 -13.86 16.21 -3.59
CA ALA A 96 -12.81 16.07 -2.59
C ALA A 96 -13.32 16.61 -1.26
N GLN A 97 -13.16 15.81 -0.17
CA GLN A 97 -13.60 16.21 1.18
C GLN A 97 -15.06 16.71 1.25
N ASN A 98 -15.97 16.05 0.54
CA ASN A 98 -17.41 16.37 0.43
C ASN A 98 -17.72 17.70 -0.30
N ARG A 99 -16.80 18.25 -1.07
CA ARG A 99 -17.02 19.46 -1.88
C ARG A 99 -16.71 19.14 -3.33
N LYS A 100 -17.46 19.77 -4.25
CA LYS A 100 -17.14 19.70 -5.67
C LYS A 100 -15.73 20.28 -5.90
N SER A 101 -14.91 19.58 -6.64
CA SER A 101 -13.54 19.98 -6.99
C SER A 101 -13.26 19.58 -8.43
N SER A 102 -12.39 20.30 -9.11
CA SER A 102 -11.84 19.91 -10.41
C SER A 102 -10.65 18.97 -10.29
N ILE A 103 -10.09 18.85 -9.08
CA ILE A 103 -8.92 18.03 -8.79
C ILE A 103 -9.11 17.18 -7.52
N GLY A 104 -8.41 16.05 -7.45
CA GLY A 104 -8.23 15.26 -6.23
C GLY A 104 -6.76 14.91 -6.07
N GLN A 105 -6.23 15.05 -4.86
CA GLN A 105 -4.80 14.92 -4.59
C GLN A 105 -4.50 14.03 -3.38
N ILE A 106 -3.23 13.66 -3.26
CA ILE A 106 -2.73 12.79 -2.19
C ILE A 106 -3.23 13.23 -0.80
N GLY A 107 -3.68 12.26 -0.01
CA GLY A 107 -4.21 12.45 1.35
C GLY A 107 -5.70 12.78 1.39
N GLU A 108 -6.31 13.16 0.27
CA GLU A 108 -7.74 13.50 0.24
C GLU A 108 -8.61 12.25 0.09
N ARG A 109 -9.78 12.30 0.74
CA ARG A 109 -10.86 11.37 0.46
C ARG A 109 -11.68 11.91 -0.70
N CYS A 110 -11.65 11.20 -1.82
CA CYS A 110 -12.34 11.59 -3.04
C CYS A 110 -13.54 10.67 -3.36
N ALA A 111 -14.56 11.27 -3.96
CA ALA A 111 -15.60 10.58 -4.69
C ALA A 111 -15.44 10.94 -6.18
N LEU A 112 -15.21 9.92 -6.99
CA LEU A 112 -15.00 10.07 -8.43
C LEU A 112 -16.23 9.52 -9.16
N GLN A 113 -16.91 10.37 -9.93
CA GLN A 113 -17.85 9.93 -10.92
C GLN A 113 -17.06 9.40 -12.11
N ILE A 114 -17.31 8.16 -12.48
CA ILE A 114 -16.53 7.47 -13.51
C ILE A 114 -17.42 6.88 -14.60
N SER A 115 -16.85 6.69 -15.78
CA SER A 115 -17.50 6.06 -16.93
C SER A 115 -16.53 5.10 -17.64
N GLY A 116 -17.06 4.24 -18.51
CA GLY A 116 -16.30 3.23 -19.27
C GLY A 116 -16.43 1.82 -18.69
N ILE A 117 -17.00 1.67 -17.49
CA ILE A 117 -17.19 0.38 -16.81
C ILE A 117 -18.56 0.32 -16.11
N GLU A 118 -18.98 -0.89 -15.75
CA GLU A 118 -20.19 -1.12 -14.99
C GLU A 118 -19.90 -1.33 -13.49
N LYS A 119 -20.93 -1.13 -12.64
CA LYS A 119 -20.82 -1.35 -11.19
C LYS A 119 -20.34 -2.77 -10.83
N LYS A 120 -20.74 -3.79 -11.62
CA LYS A 120 -20.33 -5.19 -11.39
C LYS A 120 -18.84 -5.43 -11.58
N ASP A 121 -18.16 -4.61 -12.41
CA ASP A 121 -16.74 -4.74 -12.74
C ASP A 121 -15.82 -4.29 -11.60
N ILE A 122 -16.36 -3.55 -10.63
CA ILE A 122 -15.58 -2.98 -9.52
C ILE A 122 -15.79 -3.83 -8.28
N SER A 123 -14.72 -4.08 -7.54
CA SER A 123 -14.76 -4.67 -6.21
C SER A 123 -14.16 -3.71 -5.17
N ARG A 124 -14.59 -3.83 -3.92
CA ARG A 124 -13.93 -3.12 -2.82
C ARG A 124 -12.47 -3.55 -2.76
N GLY A 125 -11.56 -2.56 -2.67
CA GLY A 125 -10.13 -2.77 -2.65
C GLY A 125 -9.49 -2.87 -4.02
N ASP A 126 -10.25 -2.68 -5.11
CA ASP A 126 -9.67 -2.40 -6.40
C ASP A 126 -9.06 -1.00 -6.40
N TRP A 127 -8.19 -0.74 -7.36
CA TRP A 127 -7.48 0.53 -7.49
C TRP A 127 -7.90 1.27 -8.75
N LEU A 128 -8.01 2.58 -8.65
CA LEU A 128 -7.95 3.48 -9.80
C LEU A 128 -6.54 4.03 -9.87
N SER A 129 -5.85 3.79 -10.98
CA SER A 129 -4.45 4.18 -11.19
C SER A 129 -4.27 4.91 -12.52
N ALA A 130 -3.35 5.88 -12.54
CA ALA A 130 -2.87 6.49 -13.78
C ALA A 130 -1.76 5.65 -14.44
N CYS A 131 -1.14 4.71 -13.72
CA CYS A 131 -0.12 3.81 -14.27
C CYS A 131 -0.76 2.50 -14.73
N ALA A 132 -0.78 2.30 -16.04
CA ALA A 132 -1.30 1.07 -16.66
C ALA A 132 -0.40 -0.15 -16.40
N GLN A 133 0.88 0.07 -16.18
CA GLN A 133 1.88 -0.96 -15.98
C GLN A 133 1.89 -1.53 -14.56
N THR A 134 1.21 -0.87 -13.59
CA THR A 134 1.13 -1.38 -12.20
C THR A 134 0.81 -2.88 -12.20
N PRO A 135 1.62 -3.72 -11.52
CA PRO A 135 1.49 -5.16 -11.63
C PRO A 135 0.16 -5.64 -11.08
N SER A 136 -0.36 -6.67 -11.73
CA SER A 136 -1.41 -7.51 -11.18
C SER A 136 -0.74 -8.82 -10.78
N THR A 137 -0.65 -9.08 -9.50
CA THR A 137 0.16 -10.16 -8.95
C THR A 137 -0.62 -11.02 -7.95
N ASN A 138 -0.23 -12.29 -7.87
CA ASN A 138 -0.67 -13.20 -6.82
C ASN A 138 0.44 -13.51 -5.81
N ARG A 139 1.57 -12.79 -5.88
CA ARG A 139 2.74 -13.04 -5.03
C ARG A 139 3.50 -11.74 -4.78
N ILE A 140 3.81 -11.45 -3.53
CA ILE A 140 4.55 -10.25 -3.13
C ILE A 140 5.63 -10.61 -2.12
N ASN A 141 6.79 -9.98 -2.20
CA ASN A 141 7.79 -10.00 -1.13
C ASN A 141 7.54 -8.85 -0.18
N VAL A 142 7.63 -9.12 1.09
CA VAL A 142 7.23 -8.18 2.15
C VAL A 142 8.25 -8.16 3.30
N ARG A 143 8.33 -7.02 3.99
CA ARG A 143 8.80 -6.96 5.36
C ARG A 143 7.60 -7.26 6.26
N LEU A 144 7.68 -8.30 7.04
CA LEU A 144 6.63 -8.74 7.95
C LEU A 144 7.07 -8.59 9.40
N GLU A 145 6.29 -7.87 10.17
CA GLU A 145 6.43 -7.72 11.61
C GLU A 145 5.32 -8.51 12.30
N ILE A 146 5.73 -9.49 13.11
CA ILE A 146 4.80 -10.34 13.86
C ILE A 146 4.37 -9.61 15.13
N SER A 147 3.06 -9.64 15.39
CA SER A 147 2.47 -9.05 16.61
C SER A 147 3.16 -9.54 17.87
N ARG A 148 3.49 -8.63 18.78
CA ARG A 148 4.08 -8.93 20.10
C ARG A 148 3.13 -9.76 20.98
N HIS A 149 1.83 -9.65 20.73
CA HIS A 149 0.77 -10.29 21.50
C HIS A 149 0.38 -11.67 20.98
N LEU A 150 1.10 -12.18 19.97
CA LEU A 150 0.85 -13.50 19.43
C LEU A 150 1.28 -14.57 20.45
N SER A 151 0.35 -15.36 20.92
CA SER A 151 0.58 -16.42 21.91
C SER A 151 1.02 -17.76 21.32
N PHE A 152 1.06 -17.86 19.98
CA PHE A 152 1.45 -19.05 19.25
C PHE A 152 2.44 -18.72 18.13
N THR A 153 3.01 -19.73 17.50
CA THR A 153 3.96 -19.57 16.40
C THR A 153 3.26 -19.71 15.06
N LEU A 154 3.68 -18.88 14.08
CA LEU A 154 3.21 -18.98 12.69
C LEU A 154 4.06 -19.98 11.93
N LYS A 155 3.41 -20.93 11.27
CA LYS A 155 4.06 -21.95 10.46
C LYS A 155 4.24 -21.46 9.01
N HIS A 156 5.22 -22.03 8.34
CA HIS A 156 5.37 -21.89 6.89
C HIS A 156 4.12 -22.39 6.16
N LEU A 157 3.67 -21.63 5.16
CA LEU A 157 2.43 -21.85 4.38
C LEU A 157 1.14 -21.86 5.21
N CYS A 158 1.14 -21.24 6.41
CA CYS A 158 -0.11 -21.10 7.14
C CYS A 158 -1.10 -20.21 6.38
N PRO A 159 -2.39 -20.57 6.39
CA PRO A 159 -3.44 -19.73 5.80
C PRO A 159 -3.59 -18.43 6.60
N ILE A 160 -3.79 -17.34 5.89
CA ILE A 160 -3.96 -15.99 6.45
C ILE A 160 -5.03 -15.21 5.67
N LYS A 161 -5.58 -14.19 6.30
CA LYS A 161 -6.34 -13.12 5.64
C LYS A 161 -5.43 -11.91 5.49
N LEU A 162 -5.24 -11.49 4.25
CA LEU A 162 -4.47 -10.30 3.89
C LEU A 162 -5.41 -9.10 3.75
N PHE A 163 -5.10 -8.03 4.48
CA PHE A 163 -5.73 -6.71 4.36
C PHE A 163 -4.71 -5.75 3.76
N ILE A 164 -4.95 -5.29 2.54
CA ILE A 164 -4.10 -4.34 1.83
C ILE A 164 -4.97 -3.27 1.16
N GLY A 165 -4.72 -1.99 1.44
CA GLY A 165 -5.65 -0.92 1.09
C GLY A 165 -7.04 -1.20 1.68
N ALA A 166 -8.08 -1.27 0.83
CA ALA A 166 -9.43 -1.66 1.22
C ALA A 166 -9.77 -3.13 0.87
N LYS A 167 -8.80 -3.90 0.35
CA LYS A 167 -8.96 -5.31 -0.05
C LYS A 167 -8.80 -6.23 1.15
N LEU A 168 -9.68 -7.22 1.24
CA LEU A 168 -9.54 -8.42 2.07
C LEU A 168 -9.49 -9.62 1.13
N ILE A 169 -8.46 -10.45 1.26
CA ILE A 169 -8.27 -11.60 0.40
C ILE A 169 -7.55 -12.74 1.16
N SER A 170 -7.90 -13.98 0.83
CA SER A 170 -7.23 -15.16 1.37
C SER A 170 -5.82 -15.28 0.79
N ALA A 171 -4.87 -15.71 1.61
CA ALA A 171 -3.49 -15.87 1.21
C ALA A 171 -2.79 -16.94 2.07
N LYS A 172 -1.55 -17.25 1.71
CA LYS A 172 -0.66 -18.12 2.49
C LYS A 172 0.64 -17.39 2.77
N LEU A 173 1.14 -17.55 4.00
CA LEU A 173 2.41 -16.98 4.43
C LEU A 173 3.56 -17.91 4.08
N TYR A 174 4.41 -17.54 3.14
CA TYR A 174 5.61 -18.27 2.75
C TYR A 174 6.82 -17.63 3.44
N LEU A 175 7.47 -18.38 4.33
CA LEU A 175 8.67 -17.93 5.01
C LEU A 175 9.89 -18.10 4.10
N LEU A 176 10.54 -16.98 3.74
CA LEU A 176 11.76 -16.99 2.93
C LEU A 176 12.95 -17.48 3.75
N GLU A 177 13.14 -16.94 4.95
CA GLU A 177 14.21 -17.32 5.85
C GLU A 177 13.82 -18.59 6.65
N ARG A 178 14.31 -19.75 6.23
CA ARG A 178 14.06 -21.02 6.91
C ARG A 178 15.22 -21.36 7.87
N LYS A 179 14.91 -21.49 9.14
CA LYS A 179 15.88 -21.94 10.15
C LYS A 179 15.92 -23.47 10.22
N LYS A 180 17.10 -24.03 10.55
CA LYS A 180 17.27 -25.49 10.74
C LYS A 180 16.40 -26.06 11.85
N ASP A 181 16.03 -25.23 12.84
CA ASP A 181 15.26 -25.61 14.04
C ASP A 181 13.74 -25.56 13.88
N GLY A 182 13.25 -25.34 12.66
CA GLY A 182 11.82 -25.31 12.35
C GLY A 182 11.40 -24.08 11.56
N ASN A 183 10.41 -24.29 10.69
CA ASN A 183 9.84 -23.27 9.81
C ASN A 183 8.68 -22.55 10.51
N PHE A 184 8.99 -21.78 11.57
CA PHE A 184 7.98 -21.02 12.31
C PHE A 184 8.51 -19.65 12.76
N LEU A 185 7.59 -18.69 12.90
CA LEU A 185 7.85 -17.34 13.41
C LEU A 185 7.27 -17.20 14.82
N LYS A 186 8.04 -16.55 15.68
CA LYS A 186 7.62 -16.19 17.04
C LYS A 186 7.09 -14.75 17.07
N ALA A 187 6.39 -14.39 18.14
CA ALA A 187 5.99 -13.01 18.42
C ALA A 187 7.19 -12.05 18.38
N ALA A 188 6.93 -10.78 18.03
CA ALA A 188 7.91 -9.71 17.98
C ALA A 188 9.11 -9.95 17.03
N THR A 189 8.96 -10.79 16.00
CA THR A 189 9.99 -10.98 14.97
C THR A 189 9.68 -10.12 13.73
N SER A 190 10.74 -9.57 13.13
CA SER A 190 10.69 -8.90 11.81
C SER A 190 11.50 -9.72 10.82
N VAL A 191 10.87 -10.11 9.71
CA VAL A 191 11.46 -11.01 8.72
C VAL A 191 11.08 -10.62 7.30
N PHE A 192 11.86 -11.09 6.33
CA PHE A 192 11.41 -11.17 4.96
C PHE A 192 10.49 -12.39 4.77
N ALA A 193 9.37 -12.14 4.15
CA ALA A 193 8.40 -13.18 3.83
C ALA A 193 7.82 -12.95 2.44
N GLN A 194 7.22 -13.98 1.90
CA GLN A 194 6.44 -13.88 0.68
C GLN A 194 4.98 -14.20 1.01
N ILE A 195 4.07 -13.42 0.48
CA ILE A 195 2.63 -13.68 0.61
C ILE A 195 2.13 -14.20 -0.73
N ILE A 196 1.57 -15.42 -0.71
CA ILE A 196 0.95 -16.07 -1.86
C ILE A 196 -0.55 -15.85 -1.75
N ILE A 197 -1.12 -15.15 -2.70
CA ILE A 197 -2.49 -14.61 -2.67
C ILE A 197 -3.40 -15.50 -3.49
N ASP A 198 -4.58 -15.79 -2.95
CA ASP A 198 -5.62 -16.56 -3.65
C ASP A 198 -6.43 -15.60 -4.56
N GLY A 199 -5.92 -15.38 -5.75
CA GLY A 199 -6.41 -14.40 -6.72
C GLY A 199 -5.35 -13.37 -7.08
N GLN A 200 -5.78 -12.19 -7.50
CA GLN A 200 -4.88 -11.12 -7.90
C GLN A 200 -5.15 -9.81 -7.16
N ILE A 201 -4.06 -9.11 -6.88
CA ILE A 201 -4.08 -7.74 -6.35
C ILE A 201 -3.17 -6.86 -7.19
N SER A 202 -3.34 -5.56 -7.07
CA SER A 202 -2.35 -4.59 -7.55
C SER A 202 -1.81 -3.81 -6.34
N CYS A 203 -0.49 -3.68 -6.28
CA CYS A 203 0.19 -2.96 -5.21
C CYS A 203 1.51 -2.39 -5.72
N CYS A 204 2.09 -1.49 -4.93
CA CYS A 204 3.43 -0.94 -5.15
C CYS A 204 4.29 -1.14 -3.90
N SER A 205 5.59 -0.96 -4.06
CA SER A 205 6.52 -0.94 -2.94
C SER A 205 6.11 0.14 -1.93
N GLY A 206 6.19 -0.18 -0.63
CA GLY A 206 5.75 0.69 0.45
C GLY A 206 4.27 0.58 0.81
N ASP A 207 3.42 -0.11 0.02
CA ASP A 207 2.03 -0.34 0.38
C ASP A 207 1.96 -1.14 1.69
N ARG A 208 1.21 -0.62 2.67
CA ARG A 208 1.08 -1.26 3.98
C ARG A 208 -0.02 -2.31 3.97
N PHE A 209 0.20 -3.36 4.74
CA PHE A 209 -0.76 -4.44 4.90
C PHE A 209 -0.84 -4.91 6.36
N ILE A 210 -1.93 -5.61 6.66
CA ILE A 210 -2.13 -6.36 7.91
C ILE A 210 -2.47 -7.80 7.55
N ILE A 211 -1.99 -8.74 8.35
CA ILE A 211 -2.39 -10.14 8.26
C ILE A 211 -3.14 -10.57 9.52
N ARG A 212 -4.21 -11.33 9.31
CA ARG A 212 -4.99 -11.95 10.37
C ARG A 212 -5.04 -13.46 10.15
N ASP A 213 -5.44 -14.18 11.19
CA ASP A 213 -5.74 -15.60 11.08
C ASP A 213 -6.94 -15.84 10.13
N ASP A 214 -7.12 -17.06 9.67
CA ASP A 214 -8.16 -17.41 8.70
C ASP A 214 -9.60 -17.14 9.22
N SER A 215 -9.78 -17.17 10.55
CA SER A 215 -11.04 -16.81 11.21
C SER A 215 -11.25 -15.30 11.40
N GLU A 216 -10.29 -14.47 11.07
CA GLU A 216 -10.27 -13.02 11.26
C GLU A 216 -10.43 -12.56 12.73
N LEU A 217 -10.12 -13.42 13.68
CA LEU A 217 -10.24 -13.10 15.11
C LEU A 217 -8.95 -12.50 15.68
N VAL A 218 -7.79 -12.97 15.21
CA VAL A 218 -6.48 -12.60 15.74
C VAL A 218 -5.65 -11.85 14.69
N THR A 219 -5.13 -10.68 15.05
CA THR A 219 -4.12 -9.99 14.22
C THR A 219 -2.78 -10.67 14.43
N LEU A 220 -2.24 -11.23 13.36
CA LEU A 220 -0.97 -11.96 13.36
C LEU A 220 0.23 -11.02 13.25
N GLY A 221 0.05 -9.93 12.49
CA GLY A 221 1.09 -8.96 12.22
C GLY A 221 0.73 -8.04 11.08
N GLY A 222 1.72 -7.34 10.54
CA GLY A 222 1.58 -6.45 9.40
C GLY A 222 2.94 -6.05 8.88
N GLY A 223 2.96 -5.15 7.91
CA GLY A 223 4.21 -4.69 7.34
C GLY A 223 4.02 -3.88 6.06
N SER A 224 5.03 -3.92 5.20
CA SER A 224 5.04 -3.25 3.91
C SER A 224 5.45 -4.18 2.77
N VAL A 225 4.88 -3.93 1.61
CA VAL A 225 5.32 -4.56 0.35
C VAL A 225 6.71 -4.02 0.02
N ILE A 226 7.64 -4.90 -0.28
CA ILE A 226 8.99 -4.54 -0.75
C ILE A 226 9.03 -4.66 -2.26
N ASP A 227 8.59 -5.81 -2.76
CA ASP A 227 8.66 -6.14 -4.17
C ASP A 227 7.31 -6.71 -4.65
N PRO A 228 6.58 -5.97 -5.51
CA PRO A 228 5.33 -6.43 -6.09
C PRO A 228 5.51 -7.36 -7.30
N PHE A 229 6.74 -7.51 -7.81
CA PHE A 229 7.10 -8.41 -8.91
C PHE A 229 7.71 -9.73 -8.43
N ALA A 230 7.43 -10.10 -7.18
CA ALA A 230 8.00 -11.29 -6.59
C ALA A 230 7.72 -12.56 -7.40
N GLU A 231 8.76 -13.28 -7.75
CA GLU A 231 8.70 -14.58 -8.38
C GLU A 231 8.82 -15.72 -7.35
N TYR A 232 8.46 -16.93 -7.76
CA TYR A 232 8.70 -18.09 -6.95
C TYR A 232 10.19 -18.41 -6.93
N SER A 233 10.81 -18.32 -5.75
CA SER A 233 12.15 -18.85 -5.53
C SER A 233 12.08 -20.03 -4.56
N PRO A 234 12.50 -21.22 -4.97
CA PRO A 234 12.52 -22.40 -4.06
C PRO A 234 13.63 -22.27 -3.00
N LYS A 235 14.63 -21.43 -3.27
CA LYS A 235 15.78 -21.19 -2.40
C LYS A 235 15.96 -19.69 -2.22
N PHE A 236 15.97 -19.25 -0.98
CA PHE A 236 16.26 -17.89 -0.61
C PHE A 236 17.68 -17.84 -0.07
N ASP A 237 18.56 -17.15 -0.76
CA ASP A 237 19.97 -17.05 -0.41
C ASP A 237 20.37 -15.62 0.00
N ASP A 238 21.66 -15.39 0.18
CA ASP A 238 22.18 -14.10 0.62
C ASP A 238 22.03 -13.02 -0.47
N ASP A 239 22.05 -13.38 -1.75
CA ASP A 239 21.85 -12.44 -2.85
C ASP A 239 20.39 -11.98 -2.89
N ASP A 240 19.43 -12.90 -2.76
CA ASP A 240 18.00 -12.58 -2.64
C ASP A 240 17.73 -11.65 -1.44
N ARG A 241 18.36 -11.97 -0.30
CA ARG A 241 18.25 -11.16 0.91
C ARG A 241 18.79 -9.74 0.70
N ASN A 242 19.96 -9.64 0.11
CA ASN A 242 20.61 -8.35 -0.15
C ASN A 242 19.82 -7.53 -1.15
N TYR A 243 19.22 -8.15 -2.17
CA TYR A 243 18.30 -7.50 -3.09
C TYR A 243 17.10 -6.87 -2.35
N LEU A 244 16.43 -7.62 -1.47
CA LEU A 244 15.32 -7.08 -0.69
C LEU A 244 15.77 -5.98 0.27
N LEU A 245 16.95 -6.09 0.89
CA LEU A 245 17.53 -5.03 1.72
C LEU A 245 17.83 -3.76 0.92
N ALA A 246 18.26 -3.89 -0.33
CA ALA A 246 18.48 -2.74 -1.20
C ALA A 246 17.16 -2.01 -1.52
N LEU A 247 16.09 -2.75 -1.75
CA LEU A 247 14.74 -2.19 -1.99
C LEU A 247 14.12 -1.52 -0.75
N GLU A 248 14.62 -1.80 0.46
CA GLU A 248 14.16 -1.15 1.70
C GLU A 248 14.88 0.16 2.03
N MET A 249 15.87 0.56 1.24
CA MET A 249 16.58 1.83 1.49
C MET A 249 15.59 3.00 1.48
N PRO A 250 15.82 4.04 2.33
CA PRO A 250 14.85 5.12 2.54
C PRO A 250 14.50 5.93 1.29
N THR A 251 15.49 6.16 0.41
CA THR A 251 15.29 6.98 -0.79
C THR A 251 15.44 6.16 -2.07
N ILE A 252 14.79 6.60 -3.14
CA ILE A 252 14.87 5.97 -4.47
C ILE A 252 16.33 5.89 -4.95
N LEU A 253 17.08 6.98 -4.77
CA LEU A 253 18.49 7.03 -5.17
C LEU A 253 19.32 5.99 -4.41
N GLN A 254 19.18 5.89 -3.10
CA GLN A 254 19.88 4.89 -2.29
C GLN A 254 19.50 3.45 -2.67
N LYS A 255 18.24 3.21 -3.04
CA LYS A 255 17.80 1.89 -3.55
C LYS A 255 18.57 1.54 -4.82
N LEU A 256 18.60 2.45 -5.81
CA LEU A 256 19.30 2.25 -7.08
C LEU A 256 20.80 2.10 -6.89
N GLU A 257 21.43 2.96 -6.11
CA GLU A 257 22.86 2.87 -5.81
C GLU A 257 23.22 1.50 -5.24
N ARG A 258 22.44 1.03 -4.26
CA ARG A 258 22.70 -0.24 -3.62
C ARG A 258 22.46 -1.43 -4.56
N LEU A 259 21.44 -1.39 -5.40
CA LEU A 259 21.18 -2.41 -6.41
C LEU A 259 22.29 -2.50 -7.45
N VAL A 260 22.75 -1.36 -7.96
CA VAL A 260 23.73 -1.32 -9.06
C VAL A 260 25.15 -1.52 -8.56
N VAL A 261 25.55 -0.83 -7.48
CA VAL A 261 26.95 -0.78 -7.00
C VAL A 261 27.25 -1.98 -6.11
N ASP A 262 26.43 -2.21 -5.08
CA ASP A 262 26.71 -3.23 -4.07
C ASP A 262 26.38 -4.64 -4.57
N GLN A 263 25.25 -4.77 -5.28
CA GLN A 263 24.73 -6.05 -5.72
C GLN A 263 25.15 -6.41 -7.14
N LYS A 264 25.67 -5.44 -7.91
CA LYS A 264 26.01 -5.58 -9.34
C LYS A 264 24.86 -6.17 -10.17
N CYS A 265 23.63 -5.89 -9.75
CA CYS A 265 22.43 -6.34 -10.43
C CYS A 265 22.19 -5.51 -11.68
N LEU A 266 21.74 -6.15 -12.74
CA LEU A 266 21.09 -5.47 -13.85
C LEU A 266 19.68 -5.07 -13.40
N VAL A 267 19.44 -3.78 -13.20
CA VAL A 267 18.13 -3.27 -12.78
C VAL A 267 17.28 -3.01 -14.01
N ASN A 268 16.13 -3.65 -14.09
CA ASN A 268 15.09 -3.26 -15.05
C ASN A 268 14.43 -1.97 -14.56
N LEU A 269 14.87 -0.83 -15.10
CA LEU A 269 14.40 0.48 -14.67
C LEU A 269 12.88 0.64 -14.82
N SER A 270 12.29 0.11 -15.88
CA SER A 270 10.84 0.20 -16.09
C SER A 270 10.05 -0.56 -15.02
N GLU A 271 10.48 -1.75 -14.63
CA GLU A 271 9.87 -2.49 -13.51
C GLU A 271 10.10 -1.78 -12.18
N PHE A 272 11.29 -1.22 -11.99
CA PHE A 272 11.62 -0.45 -10.79
C PHE A 272 10.73 0.79 -10.64
N GLU A 273 10.56 1.60 -11.71
CA GLU A 273 9.66 2.74 -11.76
C GLU A 273 8.23 2.36 -11.37
N VAL A 274 7.72 1.33 -12.00
CA VAL A 274 6.36 0.83 -11.75
C VAL A 274 6.21 0.30 -10.33
N ALA A 275 7.20 -0.45 -9.83
CA ALA A 275 7.20 -0.97 -8.46
C ALA A 275 7.20 0.16 -7.43
N GLN A 276 7.95 1.23 -7.66
CA GLN A 276 8.03 2.40 -6.78
C GLN A 276 6.93 3.45 -7.07
N ASN A 277 6.05 3.20 -8.04
CA ASN A 277 5.01 4.13 -8.50
C ASN A 277 5.55 5.48 -8.97
N LEU A 278 6.72 5.51 -9.58
CA LEU A 278 7.36 6.70 -10.12
C LEU A 278 6.82 7.01 -11.52
N ARG A 279 6.79 8.29 -11.87
CA ARG A 279 6.68 8.75 -13.25
C ARG A 279 8.08 8.81 -13.84
N GLU A 280 8.21 8.63 -15.15
CA GLU A 280 9.48 8.76 -15.87
C GLU A 280 10.21 10.07 -15.50
N GLN A 281 9.49 11.19 -15.45
CA GLN A 281 10.04 12.48 -15.03
C GLN A 281 10.58 12.47 -13.60
N ASP A 282 9.92 11.78 -12.66
CA ASP A 282 10.38 11.70 -11.27
C ASP A 282 11.74 10.99 -11.18
N LEU A 283 11.98 9.98 -12.02
CA LEU A 283 13.25 9.25 -12.07
C LEU A 283 14.34 10.07 -12.78
N ASP A 284 14.03 10.71 -13.90
CA ASP A 284 14.93 11.59 -14.63
C ASP A 284 15.44 12.74 -13.76
N ASP A 285 14.54 13.38 -13.02
CA ASP A 285 14.88 14.43 -12.06
C ASP A 285 15.83 13.93 -10.97
N LEU A 286 15.59 12.72 -10.46
CA LEU A 286 16.41 12.10 -9.42
C LEU A 286 17.81 11.71 -9.94
N LEU A 287 17.92 11.25 -11.18
CA LEU A 287 19.18 10.84 -11.80
C LEU A 287 19.95 12.04 -12.41
N GLY A 288 19.36 13.24 -12.43
CA GLY A 288 19.96 14.41 -13.04
C GLY A 288 20.05 14.33 -14.57
N VAL A 289 19.26 13.46 -15.18
CA VAL A 289 19.15 13.33 -16.62
C VAL A 289 18.24 14.46 -17.09
N LYS A 290 18.82 15.54 -17.63
CA LYS A 290 18.02 16.54 -18.32
C LYS A 290 17.41 15.88 -19.54
N SER A 291 16.08 15.83 -19.60
CA SER A 291 15.36 15.46 -20.83
C SER A 291 15.82 16.43 -21.92
N MET A 292 16.59 15.94 -22.89
CA MET A 292 16.80 16.60 -24.15
C MET A 292 15.48 16.47 -24.93
N GLN A 293 14.52 17.34 -24.62
CA GLN A 293 13.39 17.59 -25.50
C GLN A 293 13.79 18.78 -26.39
N ASP A 294 14.22 18.47 -27.61
CA ASP A 294 14.22 19.39 -28.74
C ASP A 294 12.80 19.54 -29.31
#